data_c01040bb445d3a4aac262601e832151b
#
_entry.id   c01040bb445d3a4aac262601e832151b
#
_cell.length_a   1.000
_cell.length_b   1.000
_cell.length_c   1.000
_cell.angle_alpha   90.00
_cell.angle_beta   90.00
_cell.angle_gamma   90.00
#
_symmetry.space_group_name_H-M   'P 1'
#
loop_
_entity.id
_entity.type
_entity.pdbx_description
1 polymer ?
#
loop_
_entity_poly.entity_id
_entity_poly.type
_entity_poly.pdbx_seq_one_letter_code
_entity_poly.pdbx_strand_id
1 'polypeptide(L)'
;KKFTVYVGSVALCVGVAVLLHYVSFTNPYLQSVCHLLRPFIYIGLYLVWAVSFQKRIIQKEARRCLIMIAVMMVFWMLVRMCKFEIPYEMPTALRYAWYLYYIPMVLLPTVSLYLAFYIRQPENYKLPERRCLLFFPALFLIGIVLTNDLHQLVFTFPEGRLGEAASYEVGVYGYGAMYYAIVAWD
;
A
#
# COMPACT_ATOMS: atom_id res chain seq x y z
N LYS A 1 29.27 8.06 -12.18
CA LYS A 1 29.64 8.08 -10.74
C LYS A 1 28.45 8.36 -9.81
N LYS A 2 27.64 9.44 -9.99
CA LYS A 2 26.50 9.75 -9.11
C LYS A 2 25.40 8.66 -9.14
N PHE A 3 25.13 8.07 -10.32
CA PHE A 3 24.14 6.99 -10.47
C PHE A 3 24.57 5.71 -9.74
N THR A 4 25.85 5.33 -9.86
CA THR A 4 26.40 4.13 -9.21
C THR A 4 26.37 4.26 -7.69
N VAL A 5 26.67 5.44 -7.13
CA VAL A 5 26.57 5.72 -5.69
C VAL A 5 25.11 5.62 -5.24
N TYR A 6 24.16 6.15 -6.01
CA TYR A 6 22.73 6.08 -5.69
C TYR A 6 22.20 4.64 -5.68
N VAL A 7 22.52 3.86 -6.70
CA VAL A 7 22.15 2.42 -6.77
C VAL A 7 22.79 1.65 -5.62
N GLY A 8 24.06 1.92 -5.31
CA GLY A 8 24.76 1.30 -4.18
C GLY A 8 24.13 1.62 -2.83
N SER A 9 23.71 2.87 -2.60
CA SER A 9 23.03 3.25 -1.34
C SER A 9 21.66 2.59 -1.19
N VAL A 10 20.87 2.49 -2.26
CA VAL A 10 19.59 1.79 -2.24
C VAL A 10 19.80 0.30 -1.98
N ALA A 11 20.74 -0.34 -2.66
CA ALA A 11 21.07 -1.75 -2.45
C ALA A 11 21.54 -2.02 -1.00
N LEU A 12 22.32 -1.12 -0.42
CA LEU A 12 22.74 -1.19 0.98
C LEU A 12 21.54 -1.12 1.94
N CYS A 13 20.64 -0.16 1.74
CA CYS A 13 19.43 -0.02 2.57
C CYS A 13 18.53 -1.27 2.49
N VAL A 14 18.34 -1.82 1.29
CA VAL A 14 17.57 -3.06 1.11
C VAL A 14 18.28 -4.24 1.78
N GLY A 15 19.61 -4.35 1.63
CA GLY A 15 20.41 -5.36 2.30
C GLY A 15 20.30 -5.30 3.82
N VAL A 16 20.36 -4.11 4.41
CA VAL A 16 20.15 -3.89 5.85
C VAL A 16 18.73 -4.31 6.27
N ALA A 17 17.70 -3.95 5.50
CA ALA A 17 16.33 -4.36 5.80
C ALA A 17 16.14 -5.89 5.76
N VAL A 18 16.81 -6.58 4.84
CA VAL A 18 16.81 -8.06 4.75
C VAL A 18 17.56 -8.66 5.95
N LEU A 19 18.72 -8.11 6.31
CA LEU A 19 19.48 -8.57 7.49
C LEU A 19 18.66 -8.42 8.77
N LEU A 20 17.98 -7.28 8.96
CA LEU A 20 17.09 -7.07 10.09
C LEU A 20 15.93 -8.09 10.12
N HIS A 21 15.48 -8.56 8.96
CA HIS A 21 14.50 -9.63 8.88
C HIS A 21 15.06 -10.96 9.43
N TYR A 22 16.27 -11.34 9.04
CA TYR A 22 16.91 -12.55 9.54
C TYR A 22 17.22 -12.48 11.04
N VAL A 23 17.75 -11.34 11.51
CA VAL A 23 18.05 -11.13 12.94
C VAL A 23 16.79 -11.21 13.80
N SER A 24 15.64 -10.74 13.31
CA SER A 24 14.37 -10.85 14.04
C SER A 24 13.89 -12.28 14.27
N PHE A 25 14.30 -13.24 13.43
CA PHE A 25 13.98 -14.65 13.61
C PHE A 25 14.86 -15.34 14.65
N THR A 26 16.08 -14.85 14.82
CA THR A 26 17.09 -15.51 15.70
C THR A 26 17.06 -15.03 17.13
N ASN A 27 16.52 -13.84 17.41
CA ASN A 27 16.54 -13.26 18.75
C ASN A 27 15.23 -12.55 19.09
N PRO A 28 14.40 -13.08 20.02
CA PRO A 28 13.10 -12.52 20.36
C PRO A 28 13.16 -11.12 20.97
N TYR A 29 14.25 -10.76 21.66
CA TYR A 29 14.43 -9.41 22.24
C TYR A 29 14.63 -8.34 21.16
N LEU A 30 15.26 -8.69 20.04
CA LEU A 30 15.50 -7.81 18.90
C LEU A 30 14.30 -7.79 17.93
N GLN A 31 13.37 -8.72 18.07
CA GLN A 31 12.22 -8.86 17.16
C GLN A 31 11.41 -7.55 17.08
N SER A 32 11.01 -6.99 18.22
CA SER A 32 10.22 -5.74 18.27
C SER A 32 10.95 -4.56 17.65
N VAL A 33 12.25 -4.41 17.97
CA VAL A 33 13.09 -3.33 17.40
C VAL A 33 13.24 -3.49 15.88
N CYS A 34 13.49 -4.71 15.41
CA CYS A 34 13.62 -4.99 13.97
C CYS A 34 12.31 -4.82 13.20
N HIS A 35 11.17 -5.16 13.81
CA HIS A 35 9.85 -4.92 13.23
C HIS A 35 9.56 -3.43 13.04
N LEU A 36 10.02 -2.60 13.95
CA LEU A 36 9.84 -1.15 13.89
C LEU A 36 10.81 -0.49 12.91
N LEU A 37 12.10 -0.86 12.94
CA LEU A 37 13.14 -0.26 12.08
C LEU A 37 12.95 -0.51 10.59
N ARG A 38 12.50 -1.68 10.20
CA ARG A 38 12.30 -2.07 8.80
C ARG A 38 11.37 -1.14 8.02
N PRO A 39 10.13 -0.87 8.49
CA PRO A 39 9.24 0.08 7.82
C PRO A 39 9.83 1.49 7.70
N PHE A 40 10.57 1.97 8.69
CA PHE A 40 11.23 3.29 8.63
C PHE A 40 12.27 3.37 7.51
N ILE A 41 13.02 2.29 7.27
CA ILE A 41 13.96 2.23 6.14
C ILE A 41 13.20 2.35 4.82
N TYR A 42 12.10 1.62 4.64
CA TYR A 42 11.29 1.70 3.42
C TYR A 42 10.61 3.05 3.25
N ILE A 43 10.05 3.62 4.31
CA ILE A 43 9.48 4.97 4.29
C ILE A 43 10.55 5.99 3.87
N GLY A 44 11.75 5.91 4.45
CA GLY A 44 12.88 6.76 4.07
C GLY A 44 13.25 6.64 2.59
N LEU A 45 13.29 5.41 2.05
CA LEU A 45 13.54 5.17 0.63
C LEU A 45 12.44 5.79 -0.26
N TYR A 46 11.17 5.65 0.08
CA TYR A 46 10.06 6.26 -0.68
C TYR A 46 10.09 7.78 -0.62
N LEU A 47 10.45 8.37 0.52
CA LEU A 47 10.60 9.83 0.63
C LEU A 47 11.77 10.35 -0.22
N VAL A 48 12.93 9.69 -0.18
CA VAL A 48 14.07 10.04 -1.05
C VAL A 48 13.70 9.90 -2.51
N TRP A 49 12.96 8.85 -2.87
CA TRP A 49 12.46 8.62 -4.21
C TRP A 49 11.51 9.74 -4.65
N ALA A 50 10.53 10.12 -3.82
CA ALA A 50 9.59 11.21 -4.08
C ALA A 50 10.30 12.55 -4.29
N VAL A 51 11.30 12.89 -3.45
CA VAL A 51 12.11 14.11 -3.59
C VAL A 51 12.92 14.09 -4.89
N SER A 52 13.42 12.92 -5.31
CA SER A 52 14.16 12.77 -6.56
C SER A 52 13.31 13.10 -7.78
N PHE A 53 12.02 12.79 -7.77
CA PHE A 53 11.12 13.12 -8.89
C PHE A 53 10.82 14.60 -9.00
N GLN A 54 10.76 15.32 -7.89
CA GLN A 54 10.56 16.77 -7.91
C GLN A 54 11.65 17.49 -8.70
N LYS A 55 12.87 16.96 -8.68
CA LYS A 55 14.05 17.56 -9.34
C LYS A 55 14.29 17.06 -10.76
N ARG A 56 13.79 15.87 -11.13
CA ARG A 56 14.15 15.21 -12.40
C ARG A 56 13.04 15.22 -13.44
N ILE A 57 11.78 15.25 -13.00
CA ILE A 57 10.63 15.15 -13.91
C ILE A 57 10.08 16.54 -14.18
N ILE A 58 10.19 16.97 -15.43
CA ILE A 58 9.79 18.29 -15.90
C ILE A 58 8.25 18.35 -15.97
N GLN A 59 7.62 17.29 -16.48
CA GLN A 59 6.16 17.24 -16.67
C GLN A 59 5.42 17.22 -15.32
N LYS A 60 4.66 18.28 -15.05
CA LYS A 60 4.00 18.50 -13.75
C LYS A 60 3.02 17.39 -13.36
N GLU A 61 2.20 16.93 -14.30
CA GLU A 61 1.16 15.91 -14.02
C GLU A 61 1.78 14.52 -13.76
N ALA A 62 2.75 14.12 -14.57
CA ALA A 62 3.48 12.87 -14.33
C ALA A 62 4.18 12.88 -12.96
N ARG A 63 4.77 14.02 -12.59
CA ARG A 63 5.39 14.20 -11.27
C ARG A 63 4.37 14.09 -10.14
N ARG A 64 3.17 14.66 -10.30
CA ARG A 64 2.07 14.52 -9.30
C ARG A 64 1.67 13.05 -9.12
N CYS A 65 1.49 12.30 -10.21
CA CYS A 65 1.16 10.87 -10.13
C CYS A 65 2.23 10.09 -9.38
N LEU A 66 3.51 10.33 -9.65
CA LEU A 66 4.62 9.66 -8.96
C LEU A 66 4.69 10.03 -7.48
N ILE A 67 4.42 11.28 -7.11
CA ILE A 67 4.32 11.68 -5.71
C ILE A 67 3.13 10.98 -5.04
N MET A 68 1.98 10.88 -5.72
CA MET A 68 0.82 10.16 -5.19
C MET A 68 1.15 8.68 -4.93
N ILE A 69 1.84 8.01 -5.87
CA ILE A 69 2.32 6.64 -5.69
C ILE A 69 3.22 6.54 -4.45
N ALA A 70 4.20 7.44 -4.30
CA ALA A 70 5.09 7.45 -3.14
C ALA A 70 4.32 7.66 -1.82
N VAL A 71 3.36 8.57 -1.79
CA VAL A 71 2.50 8.83 -0.62
C VAL A 71 1.67 7.59 -0.28
N MET A 72 1.10 6.90 -1.28
CA MET A 72 0.34 5.67 -1.06
C MET A 72 1.22 4.55 -0.51
N MET A 73 2.46 4.42 -0.99
CA MET A 73 3.41 3.44 -0.46
C MET A 73 3.79 3.73 0.99
N VAL A 74 4.02 5.00 1.33
CA VAL A 74 4.25 5.43 2.72
C VAL A 74 3.03 5.15 3.58
N PHE A 75 1.82 5.50 3.10
CA PHE A 75 0.57 5.20 3.79
C PHE A 75 0.41 3.69 4.06
N TRP A 76 0.70 2.85 3.05
CA TRP A 76 0.66 1.39 3.21
C TRP A 76 1.61 0.90 4.30
N MET A 77 2.84 1.43 4.33
CA MET A 77 3.81 1.07 5.39
C MET A 77 3.34 1.52 6.78
N LEU A 78 2.76 2.73 6.89
CA LEU A 78 2.20 3.22 8.15
C LEU A 78 1.05 2.36 8.65
N VAL A 79 0.09 2.03 7.80
CA VAL A 79 -1.03 1.14 8.15
C VAL A 79 -0.52 -0.22 8.61
N ARG A 80 0.51 -0.75 7.93
CA ARG A 80 1.15 -2.00 8.32
C ARG A 80 1.81 -1.90 9.70
N MET A 81 2.49 -0.82 10.02
CA MET A 81 3.07 -0.59 11.34
C MET A 81 1.97 -0.54 12.41
N CYS A 82 0.96 0.32 12.21
CA CYS A 82 -0.16 0.46 13.13
C CYS A 82 -0.85 -0.87 13.42
N LYS A 83 -1.02 -1.72 12.40
CA LYS A 83 -1.65 -3.03 12.56
C LYS A 83 -0.89 -3.96 13.50
N PHE A 84 0.43 -3.91 13.53
CA PHE A 84 1.24 -4.72 14.46
C PHE A 84 1.22 -4.20 15.91
N GLU A 85 0.88 -2.93 16.10
CA GLU A 85 0.77 -2.30 17.42
C GLU A 85 -0.65 -2.43 18.03
N ILE A 86 -1.67 -2.77 17.22
CA ILE A 86 -3.04 -2.95 17.70
C ILE A 86 -3.13 -4.26 18.50
N PRO A 87 -3.60 -4.23 19.75
CA PRO A 87 -3.78 -5.43 20.55
C PRO A 87 -4.81 -6.39 19.91
N TYR A 88 -4.58 -7.69 20.04
CA TYR A 88 -5.50 -8.73 19.56
C TYR A 88 -6.89 -8.67 20.24
N GLU A 89 -6.97 -8.03 21.39
CA GLU A 89 -8.22 -7.77 22.12
C GLU A 89 -9.15 -6.79 21.41
N MET A 90 -8.65 -6.10 20.35
CA MET A 90 -9.41 -5.15 19.54
C MET A 90 -9.60 -5.68 18.09
N PRO A 91 -10.37 -6.76 17.90
CA PRO A 91 -10.49 -7.41 16.57
C PRO A 91 -11.11 -6.49 15.52
N THR A 92 -12.04 -5.64 15.91
CA THR A 92 -12.64 -4.65 15.00
C THR A 92 -11.60 -3.65 14.47
N ALA A 93 -10.74 -3.12 15.33
CA ALA A 93 -9.68 -2.19 14.92
C ALA A 93 -8.67 -2.87 13.99
N LEU A 94 -8.29 -4.12 14.30
CA LEU A 94 -7.42 -4.94 13.46
C LEU A 94 -8.04 -5.19 12.07
N ARG A 95 -9.35 -5.48 12.02
CA ARG A 95 -10.07 -5.71 10.77
C ARG A 95 -10.13 -4.45 9.91
N TYR A 96 -10.45 -3.29 10.50
CA TYR A 96 -10.43 -2.02 9.76
C TYR A 96 -9.02 -1.61 9.32
N ALA A 97 -8.00 -1.83 10.14
CA ALA A 97 -6.61 -1.66 9.72
C ALA A 97 -6.28 -2.56 8.51
N TRP A 98 -6.82 -3.77 8.46
CA TRP A 98 -6.70 -4.66 7.30
C TRP A 98 -7.44 -4.12 6.07
N TYR A 99 -8.67 -3.62 6.20
CA TYR A 99 -9.39 -3.01 5.08
C TYR A 99 -8.66 -1.79 4.50
N LEU A 100 -7.96 -1.02 5.34
CA LEU A 100 -7.15 0.11 4.89
C LEU A 100 -6.00 -0.30 3.94
N TYR A 101 -5.55 -1.56 3.95
CA TYR A 101 -4.57 -2.05 2.97
C TYR A 101 -5.09 -2.00 1.53
N TYR A 102 -6.39 -2.14 1.34
CA TYR A 102 -6.99 -2.18 0.01
C TYR A 102 -7.06 -0.80 -0.64
N ILE A 103 -6.94 0.28 0.12
CA ILE A 103 -6.88 1.64 -0.44
C ILE A 103 -5.67 1.79 -1.37
N PRO A 104 -4.43 1.65 -0.91
CA PRO A 104 -3.28 1.74 -1.81
C PRO A 104 -3.24 0.60 -2.83
N MET A 105 -3.65 -0.61 -2.47
CA MET A 105 -3.67 -1.78 -3.35
C MET A 105 -4.50 -1.50 -4.61
N VAL A 106 -5.72 -0.99 -4.48
CA VAL A 106 -6.61 -0.68 -5.61
C VAL A 106 -6.23 0.63 -6.32
N LEU A 107 -5.71 1.63 -5.61
CA LEU A 107 -5.37 2.92 -6.22
C LEU A 107 -4.03 2.93 -6.95
N LEU A 108 -3.05 2.12 -6.54
CA LEU A 108 -1.73 2.09 -7.16
C LEU A 108 -1.79 1.72 -8.65
N PRO A 109 -2.47 0.64 -9.08
CA PRO A 109 -2.60 0.32 -10.50
C PRO A 109 -3.37 1.41 -11.25
N THR A 110 -4.41 2.00 -10.65
CA THR A 110 -5.18 3.10 -11.26
C THR A 110 -4.29 4.32 -11.53
N VAL A 111 -3.53 4.76 -10.53
CA VAL A 111 -2.62 5.92 -10.67
C VAL A 111 -1.47 5.59 -11.63
N SER A 112 -0.98 4.35 -11.63
CA SER A 112 0.06 3.88 -12.55
C SER A 112 -0.44 3.87 -14.00
N LEU A 113 -1.67 3.43 -14.24
CA LEU A 113 -2.32 3.50 -15.54
C LEU A 113 -2.53 4.96 -15.97
N TYR A 114 -2.96 5.82 -15.04
CA TYR A 114 -3.13 7.24 -15.29
C TYR A 114 -1.79 7.91 -15.63
N LEU A 115 -0.71 7.55 -14.94
CA LEU A 115 0.65 7.99 -15.24
C LEU A 115 1.09 7.54 -16.65
N ALA A 116 0.74 6.31 -17.06
CA ALA A 116 1.12 5.77 -18.37
C ALA A 116 0.60 6.64 -19.52
N PHE A 117 -0.55 7.32 -19.36
CA PHE A 117 -1.08 8.24 -20.37
C PHE A 117 -0.25 9.51 -20.55
N TYR A 118 0.60 9.88 -19.59
CA TYR A 118 1.49 11.03 -19.68
C TYR A 118 2.86 10.67 -20.28
N ILE A 119 3.19 9.39 -20.36
CA ILE A 119 4.48 8.96 -20.92
C ILE A 119 4.57 9.37 -22.38
N ARG A 120 5.66 10.03 -22.75
CA ARG A 120 5.93 10.54 -24.11
C ARG A 120 5.00 11.67 -24.58
N GLN A 121 4.21 12.27 -23.73
CA GLN A 121 3.41 13.44 -24.07
C GLN A 121 4.20 14.74 -23.85
N PRO A 122 3.89 15.82 -24.57
CA PRO A 122 4.52 17.12 -24.37
C PRO A 122 4.24 17.65 -22.98
N GLU A 123 5.11 18.54 -22.49
CA GLU A 123 5.09 19.07 -21.11
C GLU A 123 3.74 19.67 -20.69
N ASN A 124 3.06 20.34 -21.62
CA ASN A 124 1.78 21.02 -21.38
C ASN A 124 0.55 20.15 -21.72
N TYR A 125 0.74 18.84 -21.94
CA TYR A 125 -0.37 17.96 -22.26
C TYR A 125 -1.30 17.79 -21.06
N LYS A 126 -2.60 18.04 -21.30
CA LYS A 126 -3.66 17.80 -20.35
C LYS A 126 -4.49 16.60 -20.81
N LEU A 127 -4.67 15.64 -19.95
CA LEU A 127 -5.58 14.51 -20.20
C LEU A 127 -7.03 15.00 -20.29
N PRO A 128 -7.84 14.45 -21.20
CA PRO A 128 -9.27 14.68 -21.24
C PRO A 128 -9.91 14.31 -19.89
N GLU A 129 -10.81 15.15 -19.40
CA GLU A 129 -11.50 14.94 -18.11
C GLU A 129 -12.20 13.59 -18.01
N ARG A 130 -12.69 13.07 -19.15
CA ARG A 130 -13.30 11.73 -19.21
C ARG A 130 -12.42 10.60 -18.67
N ARG A 131 -11.10 10.74 -18.69
CA ARG A 131 -10.19 9.72 -18.15
C ARG A 131 -10.17 9.68 -16.64
N CYS A 132 -10.66 10.72 -15.95
CA CYS A 132 -10.90 10.67 -14.51
C CYS A 132 -11.95 9.63 -14.12
N LEU A 133 -12.80 9.20 -15.06
CA LEU A 133 -13.76 8.10 -14.86
C LEU A 133 -13.09 6.77 -14.46
N LEU A 134 -11.79 6.59 -14.77
CA LEU A 134 -11.02 5.43 -14.31
C LEU A 134 -10.92 5.32 -12.78
N PHE A 135 -11.04 6.43 -12.07
CA PHE A 135 -11.03 6.41 -10.61
C PHE A 135 -12.36 5.93 -10.00
N PHE A 136 -13.48 6.01 -10.74
CA PHE A 136 -14.78 5.59 -10.21
C PHE A 136 -14.84 4.10 -9.82
N PRO A 137 -14.46 3.15 -10.70
CA PRO A 137 -14.47 1.74 -10.30
C PRO A 137 -13.49 1.47 -9.15
N ALA A 138 -12.33 2.11 -9.11
CA ALA A 138 -11.38 1.98 -8.00
C ALA A 138 -12.00 2.48 -6.67
N LEU A 139 -12.61 3.66 -6.67
CA LEU A 139 -13.28 4.21 -5.48
C LEU A 139 -14.46 3.35 -5.05
N PHE A 140 -15.21 2.80 -6.00
CA PHE A 140 -16.31 1.89 -5.73
C PHE A 140 -15.82 0.60 -5.04
N LEU A 141 -14.74 -0.01 -5.55
CA LEU A 141 -14.14 -1.21 -4.95
C LEU A 141 -13.64 -0.91 -3.52
N ILE A 142 -12.97 0.23 -3.31
CA ILE A 142 -12.54 0.66 -1.98
C ILE A 142 -13.74 0.84 -1.04
N GLY A 143 -14.81 1.49 -1.53
CA GLY A 143 -16.03 1.69 -0.75
C GLY A 143 -16.63 0.37 -0.28
N ILE A 144 -16.71 -0.62 -1.18
CA ILE A 144 -17.20 -1.97 -0.85
C ILE A 144 -16.29 -2.64 0.20
N VAL A 145 -14.97 -2.50 0.10
CA VAL A 145 -14.06 -3.08 1.12
C VAL A 145 -14.27 -2.44 2.48
N LEU A 146 -14.31 -1.11 2.54
CA LEU A 146 -14.45 -0.38 3.80
C LEU A 146 -15.82 -0.59 4.48
N THR A 147 -16.84 -0.90 3.71
CA THR A 147 -18.20 -1.19 4.20
C THR A 147 -18.48 -2.69 4.29
N ASN A 148 -17.47 -3.54 4.17
CA ASN A 148 -17.64 -4.99 4.11
C ASN A 148 -18.36 -5.58 5.32
N ASP A 149 -18.23 -5.00 6.49
CA ASP A 149 -18.93 -5.45 7.71
C ASP A 149 -20.47 -5.40 7.58
N LEU A 150 -21.00 -4.56 6.67
CA LEU A 150 -22.43 -4.42 6.44
C LEU A 150 -23.01 -5.48 5.49
N HIS A 151 -22.25 -5.93 4.52
CA HIS A 151 -22.77 -6.75 3.41
C HIS A 151 -21.94 -8.01 3.13
N GLN A 152 -20.72 -8.12 3.66
CA GLN A 152 -19.82 -9.27 3.53
C GLN A 152 -19.60 -9.76 2.07
N LEU A 153 -19.59 -8.82 1.10
CA LEU A 153 -19.41 -9.15 -0.33
C LEU A 153 -17.95 -9.41 -0.70
N VAL A 154 -17.00 -8.84 0.05
CA VAL A 154 -15.57 -9.04 -0.19
C VAL A 154 -15.03 -10.14 0.70
N PHE A 155 -15.31 -10.09 2.00
CA PHE A 155 -14.92 -11.09 2.98
C PHE A 155 -16.18 -11.55 3.72
N THR A 156 -16.37 -12.86 3.76
CA THR A 156 -17.47 -13.49 4.47
C THR A 156 -16.97 -14.04 5.78
N PHE A 157 -17.68 -13.75 6.87
CA PHE A 157 -17.35 -14.24 8.20
C PHE A 157 -18.42 -15.28 8.63
N PRO A 158 -18.04 -16.38 9.30
CA PRO A 158 -19.00 -17.33 9.86
C PRO A 158 -19.97 -16.61 10.80
N GLU A 159 -21.21 -17.08 10.87
CA GLU A 159 -22.23 -16.50 11.73
C GLU A 159 -21.77 -16.36 13.18
N GLY A 160 -21.97 -15.18 13.75
CA GLY A 160 -21.57 -14.82 15.12
C GLY A 160 -20.07 -14.50 15.31
N ARG A 161 -19.21 -14.72 14.33
CA ARG A 161 -17.76 -14.47 14.47
C ARG A 161 -17.24 -13.13 13.95
N LEU A 162 -18.10 -12.29 13.41
CA LEU A 162 -17.69 -10.98 12.92
C LEU A 162 -17.00 -10.13 13.99
N GLY A 163 -17.46 -10.21 15.24
CA GLY A 163 -16.87 -9.50 16.39
C GLY A 163 -15.51 -10.02 16.82
N GLU A 164 -15.19 -11.30 16.54
CA GLU A 164 -13.96 -11.96 16.93
C GLU A 164 -12.93 -12.02 15.79
N ALA A 165 -13.37 -11.75 14.55
CA ALA A 165 -12.56 -11.89 13.36
C ALA A 165 -11.43 -10.85 13.30
N ALA A 166 -10.25 -11.25 13.72
CA ALA A 166 -9.01 -10.57 13.37
C ALA A 166 -8.62 -10.94 11.92
N SER A 167 -8.03 -10.02 11.24
CA SER A 167 -7.89 -9.88 9.79
C SER A 167 -7.21 -10.99 9.00
N TYR A 168 -6.75 -12.09 9.57
CA TYR A 168 -5.91 -13.04 8.80
C TYR A 168 -5.71 -14.39 9.47
N GLU A 169 -6.52 -14.74 10.41
CA GLU A 169 -6.51 -16.09 10.92
C GLU A 169 -7.15 -17.03 9.90
N VAL A 170 -6.37 -17.99 9.45
CA VAL A 170 -6.81 -19.01 8.49
C VAL A 170 -8.06 -19.72 9.04
N GLY A 171 -9.15 -19.70 8.26
CA GLY A 171 -10.41 -20.34 8.63
C GLY A 171 -11.42 -19.43 9.36
N VAL A 172 -11.08 -18.19 9.65
CA VAL A 172 -12.00 -17.22 10.29
C VAL A 172 -12.80 -16.42 9.26
N TYR A 173 -12.35 -16.35 8.01
CA TYR A 173 -13.06 -15.66 6.92
C TYR A 173 -12.99 -16.44 5.61
N GLY A 174 -13.96 -16.19 4.74
CA GLY A 174 -13.98 -16.65 3.34
C GLY A 174 -13.91 -15.47 2.37
N TYR A 175 -13.68 -15.76 1.10
CA TYR A 175 -13.66 -14.76 0.03
C TYR A 175 -15.02 -14.66 -0.63
N GLY A 176 -15.60 -13.46 -0.66
CA GLY A 176 -16.83 -13.16 -1.37
C GLY A 176 -16.59 -12.88 -2.86
N ALA A 177 -17.68 -12.71 -3.62
CA ALA A 177 -17.62 -12.48 -5.06
C ALA A 177 -16.81 -11.22 -5.44
N MET A 178 -16.94 -10.14 -4.68
CA MET A 178 -16.24 -8.87 -4.94
C MET A 178 -14.74 -8.92 -4.65
N TYR A 179 -14.27 -9.88 -3.86
CA TYR A 179 -12.84 -10.11 -3.68
C TYR A 179 -12.15 -10.43 -5.01
N TYR A 180 -12.75 -11.30 -5.82
CA TYR A 180 -12.20 -11.66 -7.13
C TYR A 180 -12.23 -10.50 -8.13
N ALA A 181 -13.20 -9.59 -8.00
CA ALA A 181 -13.20 -8.36 -8.80
C ALA A 181 -12.03 -7.44 -8.43
N ILE A 182 -11.67 -7.35 -7.14
CA ILE A 182 -10.50 -6.58 -6.68
C ILE A 182 -9.21 -7.22 -7.20
N VAL A 183 -9.06 -8.54 -7.07
CA VAL A 183 -7.87 -9.26 -7.59
C VAL A 183 -7.73 -9.11 -9.10
N ALA A 184 -8.83 -9.04 -9.85
CA ALA A 184 -8.79 -8.83 -11.29
C ALA A 184 -8.48 -7.36 -11.67
N TRP A 185 -8.74 -6.43 -10.76
CA TRP A 185 -8.41 -5.02 -10.94
C TRP A 185 -6.92 -4.73 -10.74
N ASP A 186 -6.28 -5.40 -9.78
CA ASP A 186 -4.86 -5.24 -9.41
C ASP A 186 -3.93 -5.96 -10.40
#